data_01925b3657e5d0558a62b33627f06d82
#
_entry.id   01925b3657e5d0558a62b33627f06d82
#
_cell.length_a   1.000
_cell.length_b   1.000
_cell.length_c   1.000
_cell.angle_alpha   90.00
_cell.angle_beta   90.00
_cell.angle_gamma   90.00
#
_symmetry.space_group_name_H-M   'P 1'
#
loop_
_entity.id
_entity.type
_entity.pdbx_description
1 polymer ?
#
loop_
_entity_poly.entity_id
_entity_poly.type
_entity_poly.pdbx_seq_one_letter_code
_entity_poly.pdbx_strand_id
1 'polypeptide(L)'
;MKRLFLTFILIPALLFARGTSGGMGTFGPALALIDFTPVNRSLRAAGFEEISSRHWMFGGGGYLIANRTMIGGAGWGGTQTSTAESLNVICRVEYGGGEFRAGYIVLDTRYLLITPGIGIGGGGYTIHLEPYNQTIPNFDTLLRNPGRTSTISLSGFCLNPQLAITIPISFIGIDIRGGYNLGPLTAKWAFADHGVLSRGPEMAKGTPWVSLNVLFGGFNREKTRTIKGKIEFKGDEEEEKEPEKEQEPQEEE
;
A
#
# COMPACT_ATOMS: atom_id res chain seq x y z
N MET A 1 -23.49 22.17 0.95
CA MET A 1 -22.31 22.94 0.46
C MET A 1 -21.36 23.38 1.58
N LYS A 2 -21.81 23.86 2.76
CA LYS A 2 -20.91 24.30 3.87
C LYS A 2 -20.00 23.19 4.43
N ARG A 3 -20.41 21.92 4.43
CA ARG A 3 -19.58 20.80 4.93
C ARG A 3 -18.46 20.39 3.98
N LEU A 4 -18.65 20.55 2.67
CA LEU A 4 -17.61 20.27 1.66
C LEU A 4 -16.48 21.30 1.71
N PHE A 5 -16.80 22.56 2.02
CA PHE A 5 -15.81 23.64 2.16
C PHE A 5 -14.88 23.44 3.36
N LEU A 6 -15.40 22.88 4.47
CA LEU A 6 -14.60 22.59 5.68
C LEU A 6 -13.57 21.49 5.41
N THR A 7 -13.92 20.48 4.61
CA THR A 7 -13.03 19.39 4.25
C THR A 7 -11.88 19.88 3.34
N PHE A 8 -12.16 20.82 2.44
CA PHE A 8 -11.13 21.39 1.55
C PHE A 8 -10.14 22.33 2.27
N ILE A 9 -10.53 22.94 3.39
CA ILE A 9 -9.65 23.79 4.21
C ILE A 9 -8.80 22.95 5.18
N LEU A 10 -9.30 21.81 5.65
CA LEU A 10 -8.56 20.92 6.56
C LEU A 10 -7.39 20.19 5.86
N ILE A 11 -7.51 19.87 4.58
CA ILE A 11 -6.46 19.19 3.81
C ILE A 11 -5.16 20.02 3.74
N PRO A 12 -5.18 21.31 3.34
CA PRO A 12 -3.95 22.11 3.33
C PRO A 12 -3.38 22.38 4.73
N ALA A 13 -4.21 22.51 5.76
CA ALA A 13 -3.72 22.72 7.13
C ALA A 13 -2.92 21.52 7.66
N LEU A 14 -3.27 20.30 7.27
CA LEU A 14 -2.54 19.08 7.60
C LEU A 14 -1.20 18.99 6.85
N LEU A 15 -1.07 19.61 5.66
CA LEU A 15 0.15 19.62 4.87
C LEU A 15 1.23 20.57 5.43
N PHE A 16 0.86 21.54 6.25
CA PHE A 16 1.79 22.50 6.88
C PHE A 16 2.20 22.11 8.31
N ALA A 17 1.67 21.01 8.87
CA ALA A 17 2.12 20.51 10.16
C ALA A 17 3.55 19.98 10.05
N ARG A 18 4.50 20.55 10.81
CA ARG A 18 5.88 20.06 10.90
C ARG A 18 5.88 18.61 11.36
N GLY A 19 6.59 17.73 10.66
CA GLY A 19 6.57 16.30 10.97
C GLY A 19 7.59 15.48 10.18
N THR A 20 7.49 14.17 10.31
CA THR A 20 8.34 13.23 9.56
C THR A 20 8.10 13.39 8.06
N SER A 21 9.21 13.47 7.32
CA SER A 21 9.23 13.46 5.86
C SER A 21 10.27 12.45 5.37
N GLY A 22 10.06 11.89 4.18
CA GLY A 22 11.00 10.91 3.62
C GLY A 22 10.37 10.04 2.57
N GLY A 23 11.03 8.92 2.31
CA GLY A 23 10.53 7.90 1.39
C GLY A 23 10.87 6.51 1.90
N MET A 24 10.01 5.56 1.62
CA MET A 24 10.22 4.17 1.99
C MET A 24 9.70 3.22 0.93
N GLY A 25 10.42 2.09 0.76
CA GLY A 25 9.95 0.91 0.08
C GLY A 25 9.69 -0.20 1.08
N THR A 26 8.70 -1.03 0.84
CA THR A 26 8.39 -2.20 1.67
C THR A 26 8.24 -3.43 0.79
N PHE A 27 8.67 -4.58 1.29
CA PHE A 27 8.49 -5.87 0.63
C PHE A 27 8.40 -6.99 1.67
N GLY A 28 7.50 -7.95 1.46
CA GLY A 28 7.38 -9.09 2.37
C GLY A 28 6.18 -9.99 2.10
N PRO A 29 6.06 -11.06 2.91
CA PRO A 29 4.92 -11.96 2.88
C PRO A 29 3.67 -11.31 3.49
N ALA A 30 2.53 -11.74 2.98
CA ALA A 30 1.22 -11.43 3.51
C ALA A 30 0.36 -12.69 3.58
N LEU A 31 -0.54 -12.73 4.54
CA LEU A 31 -1.56 -13.77 4.69
C LEU A 31 -2.94 -13.13 4.56
N ALA A 32 -3.72 -13.58 3.59
CA ALA A 32 -5.13 -13.23 3.44
C ALA A 32 -6.01 -14.41 3.85
N LEU A 33 -7.12 -14.11 4.53
CA LEU A 33 -8.13 -15.10 4.90
C LEU A 33 -9.32 -14.97 3.94
N ILE A 34 -9.28 -15.75 2.87
CA ILE A 34 -10.26 -15.69 1.78
C ILE A 34 -11.33 -16.74 2.00
N ASP A 35 -12.59 -16.35 1.93
CA ASP A 35 -13.68 -17.34 1.94
C ASP A 35 -13.86 -17.96 0.55
N PHE A 36 -13.21 -19.09 0.35
CA PHE A 36 -13.35 -19.93 -0.85
C PHE A 36 -14.50 -20.93 -0.78
N THR A 37 -15.35 -20.91 0.25
CA THR A 37 -16.46 -21.86 0.39
C THR A 37 -17.34 -21.98 -0.87
N PRO A 38 -17.72 -20.88 -1.55
CA PRO A 38 -18.52 -20.98 -2.77
C PRO A 38 -17.76 -21.64 -3.93
N VAL A 39 -16.46 -21.32 -4.08
CA VAL A 39 -15.60 -21.94 -5.10
C VAL A 39 -15.34 -23.41 -4.79
N ASN A 40 -15.02 -23.73 -3.54
CA ASN A 40 -14.76 -25.10 -3.07
C ASN A 40 -15.97 -26.02 -3.27
N ARG A 41 -17.20 -25.52 -3.14
CA ARG A 41 -18.41 -26.29 -3.47
C ARG A 41 -18.41 -26.72 -4.94
N SER A 42 -18.06 -25.82 -5.85
CA SER A 42 -17.98 -26.11 -7.28
C SER A 42 -16.81 -27.04 -7.61
N LEU A 43 -15.64 -26.82 -6.97
CA LEU A 43 -14.45 -27.65 -7.13
C LEU A 43 -14.73 -29.10 -6.69
N ARG A 44 -15.31 -29.31 -5.51
CA ARG A 44 -15.68 -30.64 -5.01
C ARG A 44 -16.67 -31.35 -5.92
N ALA A 45 -17.68 -30.62 -6.40
CA ALA A 45 -18.66 -31.20 -7.33
C ALA A 45 -18.01 -31.67 -8.64
N ALA A 46 -16.88 -31.07 -9.02
CA ALA A 46 -16.07 -31.42 -10.19
C ALA A 46 -14.92 -32.40 -9.88
N GLY A 47 -14.78 -32.89 -8.63
CA GLY A 47 -13.74 -33.85 -8.25
C GLY A 47 -12.38 -33.28 -7.90
N PHE A 48 -12.27 -31.94 -7.67
CA PHE A 48 -11.06 -31.29 -7.20
C PHE A 48 -10.96 -31.29 -5.67
N GLU A 49 -9.74 -31.24 -5.18
CA GLU A 49 -9.47 -30.93 -3.78
C GLU A 49 -9.87 -29.49 -3.43
N GLU A 50 -10.08 -29.23 -2.14
CA GLU A 50 -10.43 -27.89 -1.67
C GLU A 50 -9.22 -26.97 -1.62
N ILE A 51 -9.44 -25.70 -1.95
CA ILE A 51 -8.47 -24.63 -1.79
C ILE A 51 -8.54 -24.09 -0.36
N SER A 52 -7.39 -23.88 0.26
CA SER A 52 -7.32 -23.34 1.61
C SER A 52 -7.80 -21.88 1.66
N SER A 53 -8.55 -21.56 2.72
CA SER A 53 -8.91 -20.17 3.03
C SER A 53 -7.70 -19.30 3.43
N ARG A 54 -6.60 -19.91 3.85
CA ARG A 54 -5.34 -19.20 4.16
C ARG A 54 -4.54 -19.04 2.88
N HIS A 55 -4.52 -17.84 2.34
CA HIS A 55 -3.80 -17.54 1.10
C HIS A 55 -2.54 -16.73 1.37
N TRP A 56 -1.38 -17.36 1.14
CA TRP A 56 -0.09 -16.71 1.25
C TRP A 56 0.19 -15.90 -0.02
N MET A 57 0.64 -14.68 0.18
CA MET A 57 0.99 -13.73 -0.88
C MET A 57 2.35 -13.12 -0.60
N PHE A 58 2.96 -12.58 -1.64
CA PHE A 58 4.09 -11.68 -1.54
C PHE A 58 3.70 -10.35 -2.17
N GLY A 59 4.24 -9.28 -1.60
CA GLY A 59 3.94 -7.96 -2.12
C GLY A 59 4.91 -6.92 -1.62
N GLY A 60 4.72 -5.72 -2.11
CA GLY A 60 5.52 -4.59 -1.71
C GLY A 60 4.91 -3.28 -2.17
N GLY A 61 5.52 -2.19 -1.74
CA GLY A 61 5.07 -0.86 -2.10
C GLY A 61 6.16 0.18 -1.94
N GLY A 62 5.94 1.32 -2.59
CA GLY A 62 6.76 2.52 -2.44
C GLY A 62 5.90 3.67 -1.93
N TYR A 63 6.42 4.43 -0.98
CA TYR A 63 5.69 5.49 -0.31
C TYR A 63 6.55 6.73 -0.17
N LEU A 64 5.94 7.88 -0.37
CA LEU A 64 6.47 9.20 0.01
C LEU A 64 5.76 9.67 1.28
N ILE A 65 6.52 10.28 2.16
CA ILE A 65 6.02 10.85 3.40
C ILE A 65 6.35 12.35 3.40
N ALA A 66 5.33 13.16 3.55
CA ALA A 66 5.46 14.60 3.67
C ALA A 66 4.58 15.09 4.82
N ASN A 67 5.20 15.72 5.82
CA ASN A 67 4.48 16.26 6.99
C ASN A 67 3.50 15.25 7.62
N ARG A 68 3.96 14.01 7.89
CA ARG A 68 3.16 12.89 8.42
C ARG A 68 2.13 12.31 7.45
N THR A 69 1.89 12.91 6.30
CA THR A 69 1.03 12.32 5.27
C THR A 69 1.84 11.33 4.45
N MET A 70 1.37 10.11 4.35
CA MET A 70 1.96 9.05 3.55
C MET A 70 1.10 8.81 2.31
N ILE A 71 1.73 8.81 1.13
CA ILE A 71 1.09 8.46 -0.14
C ILE A 71 2.00 7.51 -0.91
N GLY A 72 1.42 6.59 -1.66
CA GLY A 72 2.21 5.66 -2.45
C GLY A 72 1.39 4.63 -3.18
N GLY A 73 2.06 3.59 -3.66
CA GLY A 73 1.44 2.46 -4.32
C GLY A 73 1.97 1.14 -3.77
N ALA A 74 1.14 0.11 -3.85
CA ALA A 74 1.51 -1.24 -3.48
C ALA A 74 0.84 -2.27 -4.39
N GLY A 75 1.49 -3.44 -4.50
CA GLY A 75 0.94 -4.58 -5.20
C GLY A 75 1.25 -5.87 -4.44
N TRP A 76 0.42 -6.86 -4.64
CA TRP A 76 0.54 -8.17 -4.01
C TRP A 76 0.00 -9.27 -4.91
N GLY A 77 0.47 -10.49 -4.70
CA GLY A 77 -0.05 -11.66 -5.39
C GLY A 77 0.39 -12.95 -4.73
N GLY A 78 -0.40 -13.99 -4.95
CA GLY A 78 -0.14 -15.34 -4.47
C GLY A 78 -0.91 -16.37 -5.27
N THR A 79 -0.49 -17.64 -5.15
CA THR A 79 -1.06 -18.75 -5.92
C THR A 79 -1.29 -19.94 -5.01
N GLN A 80 -2.40 -20.64 -5.20
CA GLN A 80 -2.66 -21.97 -4.66
C GLN A 80 -3.02 -22.93 -5.78
N THR A 81 -2.72 -24.19 -5.58
CA THR A 81 -3.00 -25.24 -6.56
C THR A 81 -3.85 -26.33 -5.92
N SER A 82 -4.84 -26.81 -6.66
CA SER A 82 -5.66 -27.97 -6.35
C SER A 82 -5.63 -28.92 -7.52
N THR A 83 -5.69 -30.21 -7.26
CA THR A 83 -5.62 -31.26 -8.31
C THR A 83 -6.90 -32.09 -8.35
N ALA A 84 -7.26 -32.52 -9.52
CA ALA A 84 -8.28 -33.53 -9.74
C ALA A 84 -7.64 -34.69 -10.51
N GLU A 85 -7.10 -35.67 -9.78
CA GLU A 85 -6.39 -36.80 -10.39
C GLU A 85 -7.29 -37.60 -11.34
N SER A 86 -8.57 -37.79 -10.99
CA SER A 86 -9.56 -38.51 -11.82
C SER A 86 -9.82 -37.82 -13.16
N LEU A 87 -9.61 -36.52 -13.26
CA LEU A 87 -9.82 -35.73 -14.47
C LEU A 87 -8.49 -35.40 -15.18
N ASN A 88 -7.36 -35.72 -14.57
CA ASN A 88 -6.04 -35.29 -15.04
C ASN A 88 -5.96 -33.76 -15.24
N VAL A 89 -6.50 -32.97 -14.30
CA VAL A 89 -6.55 -31.51 -14.38
C VAL A 89 -6.00 -30.90 -13.10
N ILE A 90 -5.18 -29.87 -13.26
CA ILE A 90 -4.73 -28.98 -12.19
C ILE A 90 -5.59 -27.71 -12.25
N CYS A 91 -6.05 -27.29 -11.08
CA CYS A 91 -6.70 -26.01 -10.86
C CYS A 91 -5.73 -25.10 -10.09
N ARG A 92 -5.23 -24.05 -10.73
CA ARG A 92 -4.41 -23.03 -10.11
C ARG A 92 -5.26 -21.80 -9.85
N VAL A 93 -5.29 -21.34 -8.61
CA VAL A 93 -6.02 -20.13 -8.21
C VAL A 93 -5.02 -19.08 -7.80
N GLU A 94 -5.04 -17.98 -8.51
CA GLU A 94 -4.25 -16.78 -8.23
C GLU A 94 -5.15 -15.73 -7.59
N TYR A 95 -4.63 -15.03 -6.59
CA TYR A 95 -5.23 -13.84 -6.00
C TYR A 95 -4.21 -12.74 -5.94
N GLY A 96 -4.57 -11.55 -6.39
CA GLY A 96 -3.64 -10.43 -6.38
C GLY A 96 -4.29 -9.13 -6.78
N GLY A 97 -3.48 -8.08 -6.69
CA GLY A 97 -3.93 -6.74 -7.03
C GLY A 97 -2.88 -5.67 -6.83
N GLY A 98 -3.29 -4.45 -7.12
CA GLY A 98 -2.51 -3.26 -6.88
C GLY A 98 -3.39 -2.10 -6.46
N GLU A 99 -2.86 -1.22 -5.62
CA GLU A 99 -3.59 -0.09 -5.09
C GLU A 99 -2.71 1.14 -4.88
N PHE A 100 -3.31 2.28 -5.00
CA PHE A 100 -2.80 3.52 -4.44
C PHE A 100 -3.18 3.57 -2.95
N ARG A 101 -2.24 3.99 -2.12
CA ARG A 101 -2.42 4.07 -0.65
C ARG A 101 -2.20 5.50 -0.17
N ALA A 102 -3.08 5.93 0.72
CA ALA A 102 -2.92 7.16 1.48
C ALA A 102 -3.08 6.88 2.97
N GLY A 103 -2.30 7.54 3.81
CA GLY A 103 -2.33 7.37 5.25
C GLY A 103 -1.81 8.59 5.99
N TYR A 104 -2.01 8.61 7.31
CA TYR A 104 -1.53 9.67 8.16
C TYR A 104 -0.84 9.10 9.40
N ILE A 105 0.37 9.55 9.70
CA ILE A 105 1.17 9.10 10.85
C ILE A 105 0.60 9.77 12.11
N VAL A 106 -0.22 9.02 12.85
CA VAL A 106 -0.87 9.50 14.09
C VAL A 106 0.07 9.43 15.29
N LEU A 107 0.95 8.43 15.31
CA LEU A 107 2.03 8.32 16.29
C LEU A 107 3.37 8.36 15.56
N ASP A 108 4.20 9.32 15.93
CA ASP A 108 5.52 9.54 15.35
C ASP A 108 6.56 9.62 16.46
N THR A 109 7.16 8.48 16.77
CA THR A 109 8.27 8.38 17.72
C THR A 109 9.55 7.92 17.03
N ARG A 110 10.69 8.03 17.69
CA ARG A 110 11.96 7.57 17.15
C ARG A 110 11.94 6.08 16.77
N TYR A 111 11.17 5.27 17.49
CA TYR A 111 11.19 3.80 17.37
C TYR A 111 9.91 3.22 16.79
N LEU A 112 8.85 3.99 16.67
CA LEU A 112 7.54 3.50 16.27
C LEU A 112 6.74 4.56 15.53
N LEU A 113 6.21 4.18 14.38
CA LEU A 113 5.22 4.95 13.63
C LEU A 113 3.92 4.13 13.58
N ILE A 114 2.79 4.78 13.82
CA ILE A 114 1.45 4.18 13.61
C ILE A 114 0.74 4.99 12.54
N THR A 115 0.33 4.31 11.49
CA THR A 115 -0.23 4.94 10.30
C THR A 115 -1.54 4.26 9.89
N PRO A 116 -2.70 4.74 10.34
CA PRO A 116 -3.96 4.41 9.71
C PRO A 116 -3.98 4.94 8.27
N GLY A 117 -4.65 4.21 7.39
CA GLY A 117 -4.71 4.58 5.97
C GLY A 117 -5.79 3.85 5.21
N ILE A 118 -5.88 4.19 3.95
CA ILE A 118 -6.80 3.59 3.00
C ILE A 118 -6.09 3.31 1.68
N GLY A 119 -6.36 2.15 1.11
CA GLY A 119 -5.95 1.78 -0.24
C GLY A 119 -7.14 1.82 -1.19
N ILE A 120 -6.90 2.24 -2.43
CA ILE A 120 -7.89 2.27 -3.50
C ILE A 120 -7.23 1.69 -4.75
N GLY A 121 -7.82 0.66 -5.34
CA GLY A 121 -7.21 0.02 -6.48
C GLY A 121 -8.05 -1.06 -7.12
N GLY A 122 -7.37 -2.03 -7.72
CA GLY A 122 -7.99 -3.19 -8.33
C GLY A 122 -7.36 -4.49 -7.84
N GLY A 123 -8.17 -5.53 -7.79
CA GLY A 123 -7.71 -6.86 -7.44
C GLY A 123 -8.73 -7.91 -7.83
N GLY A 124 -8.35 -9.16 -7.67
CA GLY A 124 -9.25 -10.25 -8.03
C GLY A 124 -8.61 -11.63 -8.01
N TYR A 125 -9.35 -12.56 -8.55
CA TYR A 125 -9.01 -13.96 -8.63
C TYR A 125 -8.91 -14.40 -10.09
N THR A 126 -7.93 -15.25 -10.37
CA THR A 126 -7.82 -15.93 -11.65
C THR A 126 -7.71 -17.42 -11.40
N ILE A 127 -8.54 -18.21 -12.07
CA ILE A 127 -8.53 -19.66 -12.01
C ILE A 127 -8.06 -20.17 -13.36
N HIS A 128 -6.96 -20.92 -13.34
CA HIS A 128 -6.43 -21.64 -14.51
C HIS A 128 -6.70 -23.12 -14.34
N LEU A 129 -7.34 -23.72 -15.33
CA LEU A 129 -7.55 -25.17 -15.43
C LEU A 129 -6.63 -25.71 -16.51
N GLU A 130 -5.67 -26.53 -16.11
CA GLU A 130 -4.60 -27.05 -16.99
C GLU A 130 -4.61 -28.58 -16.93
N PRO A 131 -4.42 -29.28 -18.06
CA PRO A 131 -4.25 -30.73 -18.06
C PRO A 131 -2.97 -31.14 -17.30
N TYR A 132 -3.09 -32.16 -16.41
CA TYR A 132 -2.01 -32.58 -15.51
C TYR A 132 -0.91 -33.40 -16.22
N ASN A 133 -1.27 -34.25 -17.18
CA ASN A 133 -0.38 -35.24 -17.79
C ASN A 133 -0.01 -34.90 -19.25
N GLN A 134 0.32 -33.66 -19.54
CA GLN A 134 0.86 -33.34 -20.86
C GLN A 134 2.36 -33.58 -20.89
N THR A 135 2.81 -34.35 -21.89
CA THR A 135 4.23 -34.34 -22.29
C THR A 135 4.59 -32.90 -22.61
N ILE A 136 5.64 -32.36 -21.96
CA ILE A 136 6.06 -30.98 -22.19
C ILE A 136 6.44 -30.87 -23.66
N PRO A 137 5.67 -30.15 -24.49
CA PRO A 137 5.96 -29.98 -25.89
C PRO A 137 7.18 -29.06 -26.05
N ASN A 138 7.90 -29.19 -27.15
CA ASN A 138 8.88 -28.18 -27.51
C ASN A 138 8.16 -26.87 -27.90
N PHE A 139 8.90 -25.77 -27.89
CA PHE A 139 8.35 -24.43 -28.13
C PHE A 139 7.58 -24.33 -29.47
N ASP A 140 8.15 -24.90 -30.56
CA ASP A 140 7.51 -24.85 -31.88
C ASP A 140 6.22 -25.66 -31.95
N THR A 141 6.18 -26.79 -31.25
CA THR A 141 4.97 -27.63 -31.15
C THR A 141 3.88 -26.91 -30.37
N LEU A 142 4.26 -26.21 -29.29
CA LEU A 142 3.32 -25.44 -28.48
C LEU A 142 2.69 -24.29 -29.28
N LEU A 143 3.46 -23.60 -30.10
CA LEU A 143 2.94 -22.51 -30.94
C LEU A 143 1.97 -23.00 -32.02
N ARG A 144 2.20 -24.21 -32.55
CA ARG A 144 1.34 -24.80 -33.59
C ARG A 144 0.09 -25.47 -33.03
N ASN A 145 0.18 -26.00 -31.82
CA ASN A 145 -0.92 -26.71 -31.15
C ASN A 145 -0.94 -26.31 -29.65
N PRO A 146 -1.44 -25.11 -29.34
CA PRO A 146 -1.54 -24.67 -27.96
C PRO A 146 -2.48 -25.60 -27.19
N GLY A 147 -2.04 -26.04 -26.02
CA GLY A 147 -2.83 -26.87 -25.12
C GLY A 147 -4.15 -26.17 -24.74
N ARG A 148 -5.11 -26.96 -24.28
CA ARG A 148 -6.40 -26.45 -23.82
C ARG A 148 -6.27 -26.00 -22.36
N THR A 149 -5.87 -24.76 -22.11
CA THR A 149 -5.95 -24.12 -20.80
C THR A 149 -7.20 -23.25 -20.74
N SER A 150 -8.01 -23.41 -19.73
CA SER A 150 -9.16 -22.54 -19.48
C SER A 150 -8.81 -21.54 -18.38
N THR A 151 -8.96 -20.27 -18.68
CA THR A 151 -8.73 -19.19 -17.72
C THR A 151 -10.03 -18.47 -17.40
N ILE A 152 -10.35 -18.39 -16.13
CA ILE A 152 -11.55 -17.73 -15.59
C ILE A 152 -11.07 -16.65 -14.62
N SER A 153 -11.55 -15.43 -14.74
CA SER A 153 -11.17 -14.34 -13.88
C SER A 153 -12.36 -13.63 -13.24
N LEU A 154 -12.14 -13.12 -12.04
CA LEU A 154 -13.05 -12.24 -11.31
C LEU A 154 -12.24 -11.06 -10.80
N SER A 155 -12.28 -9.93 -11.46
CA SER A 155 -11.50 -8.75 -11.09
C SER A 155 -12.38 -7.51 -11.00
N GLY A 156 -12.00 -6.59 -10.14
CA GLY A 156 -12.76 -5.36 -9.96
C GLY A 156 -12.10 -4.39 -9.03
N PHE A 157 -12.82 -3.34 -8.71
CA PHE A 157 -12.40 -2.29 -7.80
C PHE A 157 -12.33 -2.82 -6.37
N CYS A 158 -11.31 -2.38 -5.63
CA CYS A 158 -11.08 -2.71 -4.23
C CYS A 158 -10.87 -1.46 -3.40
N LEU A 159 -11.39 -1.50 -2.17
CA LEU A 159 -11.15 -0.50 -1.13
C LEU A 159 -10.54 -1.20 0.08
N ASN A 160 -9.46 -0.66 0.63
CA ASN A 160 -8.66 -1.35 1.63
C ASN A 160 -8.31 -0.45 2.81
N PRO A 161 -9.21 -0.28 3.82
CA PRO A 161 -8.84 0.30 5.09
C PRO A 161 -7.77 -0.53 5.78
N GLN A 162 -6.72 0.12 6.30
CA GLN A 162 -5.56 -0.55 6.85
C GLN A 162 -4.89 0.24 7.97
N LEU A 163 -4.12 -0.47 8.79
CA LEU A 163 -3.28 0.08 9.83
C LEU A 163 -1.86 -0.45 9.63
N ALA A 164 -0.87 0.44 9.63
CA ALA A 164 0.54 0.07 9.61
C ALA A 164 1.20 0.43 10.95
N ILE A 165 2.04 -0.47 11.43
CA ILE A 165 2.93 -0.31 12.57
C ILE A 165 4.34 -0.46 12.02
N THR A 166 5.11 0.64 11.97
CA THR A 166 6.44 0.68 11.39
C THR A 166 7.48 0.92 12.47
N ILE A 167 8.50 0.07 12.50
CA ILE A 167 9.66 0.14 13.41
C ILE A 167 10.88 0.49 12.57
N PRO A 168 11.28 1.78 12.47
CA PRO A 168 12.44 2.19 11.71
C PRO A 168 13.74 1.91 12.48
N ILE A 169 14.70 1.23 11.82
CA ILE A 169 16.03 0.93 12.35
C ILE A 169 17.05 1.51 11.37
N SER A 170 17.33 2.82 11.46
CA SER A 170 18.14 3.54 10.47
C SER A 170 17.47 3.56 9.08
N PHE A 171 18.15 3.10 8.01
CA PHE A 171 17.62 3.00 6.65
C PHE A 171 16.84 1.71 6.39
N ILE A 172 16.85 0.77 7.32
CA ILE A 172 16.07 -0.48 7.29
C ILE A 172 15.04 -0.41 8.41
N GLY A 173 13.98 -1.19 8.31
CA GLY A 173 12.98 -1.32 9.37
C GLY A 173 12.07 -2.50 9.14
N ILE A 174 11.12 -2.62 10.05
CA ILE A 174 10.04 -3.62 9.98
C ILE A 174 8.72 -2.87 9.87
N ASP A 175 7.87 -3.29 8.94
CA ASP A 175 6.53 -2.77 8.76
C ASP A 175 5.52 -3.91 8.90
N ILE A 176 4.72 -3.88 9.95
CA ILE A 176 3.60 -4.80 10.18
C ILE A 176 2.35 -4.07 9.75
N ARG A 177 1.62 -4.65 8.82
CA ARG A 177 0.43 -4.01 8.28
C ARG A 177 -0.73 -4.98 8.26
N GLY A 178 -1.90 -4.51 8.65
CA GLY A 178 -3.13 -5.29 8.60
C GLY A 178 -4.27 -4.44 8.08
N GLY A 179 -5.23 -5.10 7.45
CA GLY A 179 -6.35 -4.41 6.85
C GLY A 179 -7.49 -5.35 6.45
N TYR A 180 -8.47 -4.75 5.81
CA TYR A 180 -9.63 -5.45 5.31
C TYR A 180 -9.90 -5.03 3.87
N ASN A 181 -9.61 -5.93 2.92
CA ASN A 181 -9.82 -5.66 1.51
C ASN A 181 -11.30 -5.86 1.16
N LEU A 182 -12.00 -4.76 0.90
CA LEU A 182 -13.38 -4.74 0.39
C LEU A 182 -13.33 -4.85 -1.14
N GLY A 183 -13.60 -6.02 -1.67
CA GLY A 183 -13.59 -6.26 -3.12
C GLY A 183 -13.18 -7.68 -3.49
N PRO A 184 -13.25 -7.99 -4.80
CA PRO A 184 -13.59 -7.09 -5.91
C PRO A 184 -15.08 -6.70 -5.91
N LEU A 185 -15.35 -5.40 -5.95
CA LEU A 185 -16.71 -4.86 -5.99
C LEU A 185 -17.25 -4.90 -7.41
N THR A 186 -18.57 -5.20 -7.56
CA THR A 186 -19.26 -5.25 -8.86
C THR A 186 -18.67 -6.22 -9.88
N ALA A 187 -17.78 -7.10 -9.47
CA ALA A 187 -17.11 -8.05 -10.34
C ALA A 187 -18.02 -9.20 -10.76
N LYS A 188 -17.81 -9.68 -11.98
CA LYS A 188 -18.45 -10.90 -12.51
C LYS A 188 -17.38 -11.83 -13.05
N TRP A 189 -17.57 -13.12 -12.90
CA TRP A 189 -16.68 -14.10 -13.51
C TRP A 189 -16.71 -13.96 -15.02
N ALA A 190 -15.55 -13.87 -15.63
CA ALA A 190 -15.36 -13.80 -17.07
C ALA A 190 -14.45 -14.94 -17.54
N PHE A 191 -14.67 -15.43 -18.73
CA PHE A 191 -13.84 -16.43 -19.38
C PHE A 191 -12.92 -15.72 -20.37
N ALA A 192 -11.64 -15.64 -20.02
CA ALA A 192 -10.54 -15.21 -20.91
C ALA A 192 -10.94 -14.11 -21.92
N ASP A 193 -11.43 -12.98 -21.48
CA ASP A 193 -11.89 -11.83 -22.29
C ASP A 193 -13.05 -12.12 -23.27
N HIS A 194 -13.62 -13.33 -23.23
CA HIS A 194 -14.66 -13.77 -24.18
C HIS A 194 -16.10 -13.60 -23.67
N GLY A 195 -16.27 -13.15 -22.44
CA GLY A 195 -17.60 -12.86 -21.92
C GLY A 195 -17.83 -13.25 -20.47
N VAL A 196 -18.94 -12.77 -19.93
CA VAL A 196 -19.34 -13.03 -18.54
C VAL A 196 -19.91 -14.45 -18.42
N LEU A 197 -19.40 -15.19 -17.44
CA LEU A 197 -19.92 -16.52 -17.11
C LEU A 197 -21.27 -16.41 -16.39
N SER A 198 -22.23 -17.21 -16.82
CA SER A 198 -23.47 -17.38 -16.08
C SER A 198 -23.23 -18.26 -14.86
N ARG A 199 -23.87 -17.97 -13.72
CA ARG A 199 -23.86 -18.80 -12.50
C ARG A 199 -22.46 -19.01 -11.87
N GLY A 200 -21.55 -18.02 -12.01
CA GLY A 200 -20.29 -18.08 -11.27
C GLY A 200 -20.53 -17.98 -9.76
N PRO A 201 -19.69 -18.64 -8.92
CA PRO A 201 -19.83 -18.57 -7.46
C PRO A 201 -19.67 -17.14 -6.95
N GLU A 202 -20.54 -16.74 -6.02
CA GLU A 202 -20.41 -15.43 -5.38
C GLU A 202 -19.28 -15.48 -4.34
N MET A 203 -18.27 -14.63 -4.53
CA MET A 203 -17.17 -14.48 -3.58
C MET A 203 -17.54 -13.52 -2.45
N ALA A 204 -16.98 -13.75 -1.27
CA ALA A 204 -17.10 -12.81 -0.17
C ALA A 204 -16.52 -11.45 -0.57
N LYS A 205 -17.26 -10.38 -0.23
CA LYS A 205 -16.88 -9.00 -0.59
C LYS A 205 -15.81 -8.42 0.32
N GLY A 206 -15.30 -9.19 1.27
CA GLY A 206 -14.33 -8.72 2.24
C GLY A 206 -13.33 -9.79 2.63
N THR A 207 -12.05 -9.41 2.68
CA THR A 207 -10.93 -10.29 2.97
C THR A 207 -10.02 -9.62 4.00
N PRO A 208 -9.96 -10.11 5.25
CA PRO A 208 -8.96 -9.66 6.21
C PRO A 208 -7.58 -10.17 5.81
N TRP A 209 -6.56 -9.35 6.05
CA TRP A 209 -5.20 -9.70 5.73
C TRP A 209 -4.21 -9.08 6.71
N VAL A 210 -3.03 -9.68 6.80
CA VAL A 210 -1.89 -9.17 7.57
C VAL A 210 -0.61 -9.39 6.77
N SER A 211 0.34 -8.46 6.84
CA SER A 211 1.67 -8.60 6.23
C SER A 211 2.78 -8.24 7.20
N LEU A 212 3.92 -8.86 7.00
CA LEU A 212 5.18 -8.54 7.67
C LEU A 212 6.19 -8.18 6.58
N ASN A 213 6.63 -6.93 6.57
CA ASN A 213 7.48 -6.41 5.50
C ASN A 213 8.83 -5.95 6.06
N VAL A 214 9.87 -6.14 5.28
CA VAL A 214 11.12 -5.40 5.43
C VAL A 214 10.91 -4.04 4.80
N LEU A 215 11.37 -3.01 5.49
CA LEU A 215 11.29 -1.62 5.06
C LEU A 215 12.70 -1.13 4.71
N PHE A 216 12.79 -0.39 3.61
CA PHE A 216 13.99 0.33 3.19
C PHE A 216 13.62 1.78 2.95
N GLY A 217 14.35 2.72 3.56
CA GLY A 217 14.08 4.13 3.33
C GLY A 217 14.70 5.04 4.38
N GLY A 218 14.49 6.33 4.20
CA GLY A 218 14.99 7.36 5.08
C GLY A 218 13.87 8.22 5.64
N PHE A 219 13.92 8.47 6.94
CA PHE A 219 13.01 9.37 7.63
C PHE A 219 13.79 10.59 8.13
N ASN A 220 13.45 11.75 7.62
CA ASN A 220 13.94 13.02 8.14
C ASN A 220 12.89 13.57 9.11
N ARG A 221 13.28 13.69 10.37
CA ARG A 221 12.47 14.31 11.42
C ARG A 221 13.00 15.69 11.70
N GLU A 222 12.21 16.71 11.50
CA GLU A 222 12.56 18.04 11.95
C GLU A 222 12.73 18.00 13.47
N LYS A 223 13.97 18.24 13.93
CA LYS A 223 14.23 18.47 15.34
C LYS A 223 13.42 19.70 15.73
N THR A 224 12.50 19.55 16.68
CA THR A 224 11.87 20.70 17.34
C THR A 224 12.99 21.58 17.87
N ARG A 225 13.33 22.66 17.16
CA ARG A 225 14.15 23.73 17.74
C ARG A 225 13.31 24.27 18.89
N THR A 226 13.65 23.85 20.11
CA THR A 226 13.21 24.56 21.29
C THR A 226 13.79 25.96 21.13
N ILE A 227 12.97 26.91 20.72
CA ILE A 227 13.29 28.33 20.82
C ILE A 227 13.37 28.56 22.31
N LYS A 228 14.56 28.41 22.90
CA LYS A 228 14.85 29.04 24.17
C LYS A 228 14.76 30.52 23.86
N GLY A 229 13.60 31.08 24.06
CA GLY A 229 13.32 32.48 23.97
C GLY A 229 14.09 33.18 25.07
N LYS A 230 15.30 33.61 24.77
CA LYS A 230 15.89 34.75 25.43
C LYS A 230 15.14 35.95 24.85
N ILE A 231 14.10 36.38 25.53
CA ILE A 231 13.48 37.67 25.27
C ILE A 231 14.54 38.68 25.76
N GLU A 232 15.41 39.11 24.87
CA GLU A 232 16.16 40.33 25.09
C GLU A 232 15.18 41.48 24.88
N PHE A 233 14.73 42.04 25.99
CA PHE A 233 14.13 43.37 25.97
C PHE A 233 15.24 44.30 25.50
N LYS A 234 15.17 44.77 24.27
CA LYS A 234 15.96 45.89 23.76
C LYS A 234 15.39 47.13 24.48
N GLY A 235 15.99 47.47 25.59
CA GLY A 235 15.74 48.77 26.21
C GLY A 235 16.15 49.84 25.23
N ASP A 236 15.30 50.82 25.09
CA ASP A 236 15.59 52.04 24.34
C ASP A 236 16.76 52.75 25.03
N GLU A 237 17.98 52.52 24.57
CA GLU A 237 19.11 53.37 24.88
C GLU A 237 18.95 54.62 24.02
N GLU A 238 18.55 55.71 24.65
CA GLU A 238 18.63 57.05 24.12
C GLU A 238 20.09 57.31 23.72
N GLU A 239 20.33 57.53 22.46
CA GLU A 239 21.62 58.01 21.91
C GLU A 239 21.88 59.40 22.45
N GLU A 240 22.68 59.48 23.51
CA GLU A 240 23.30 60.73 24.00
C GLU A 240 24.29 61.15 22.94
N LYS A 241 23.92 62.18 22.15
CA LYS A 241 24.82 62.83 21.17
C LYS A 241 25.93 63.51 21.90
N GLU A 242 27.18 63.04 21.81
CA GLU A 242 28.37 63.78 22.15
C GLU A 242 28.49 65.02 21.28
N PRO A 243 28.85 66.20 21.88
CA PRO A 243 29.02 67.44 21.13
C PRO A 243 30.30 67.40 20.29
N GLU A 244 30.14 67.82 19.06
CA GLU A 244 31.13 67.99 18.02
C GLU A 244 32.24 68.93 18.51
N LYS A 245 33.49 68.46 18.62
CA LYS A 245 34.68 69.31 18.91
C LYS A 245 35.03 70.13 17.69
N GLU A 246 34.95 71.48 17.83
CA GLU A 246 35.48 72.48 16.90
C GLU A 246 36.95 72.20 16.66
N GLN A 247 37.34 72.08 15.42
CA GLN A 247 38.74 72.06 14.98
C GLN A 247 39.26 73.50 14.87
N GLU A 248 40.29 73.83 15.66
CA GLU A 248 41.10 75.04 15.51
C GLU A 248 41.84 75.00 14.18
N PRO A 249 41.96 76.17 13.53
CA PRO A 249 42.75 76.31 12.30
C PRO A 249 44.25 76.33 12.59
N GLN A 250 45.02 75.50 11.91
CA GLN A 250 46.47 75.57 11.90
C GLN A 250 46.90 76.73 11.02
N GLU A 251 47.63 77.68 11.64
CA GLU A 251 48.40 78.74 10.97
C GLU A 251 49.63 78.11 10.31
N GLU A 252 49.89 78.53 9.06
CA GLU A 252 51.09 78.27 8.29
C GLU A 252 52.21 79.20 8.78
N GLU A 253 53.43 78.66 8.97
CA GLU A 253 54.73 79.26 8.69
C GLU A 253 55.63 78.24 7.98
#